data_573fee48ed6af722e2e9f6c27ca8ce8c
#
_entry.id   573fee48ed6af722e2e9f6c27ca8ce8c
#
_cell.length_a   1.000
_cell.length_b   1.000
_cell.length_c   1.000
_cell.angle_alpha   90.00
_cell.angle_beta   90.00
_cell.angle_gamma   90.00
#
_symmetry.space_group_name_H-M   'P 1'
#
loop_
_entity.id
_entity.type
_entity.pdbx_description
1 polymer ?
#
loop_
_entity_poly.entity_id
_entity_poly.type
_entity_poly.pdbx_seq_one_letter_code
_entity_poly.pdbx_strand_id
1 'polypeptide(L)'
;MSLRPLEPHDAVAIAEACRDPLIPRFTFMAENLTPERATEWIARRNEQWERGEVAGFAIIEAGDDQCFVGTVGLGVNVPRFSGEVFYWIASHARRRGWAVRAVRLISAWAFDDLALERLEILTHPENEASQRVAVAGGYRYEGTLRSHQPFKGSRMDSVLFSLIPADLGKRSSSP
;
A
#
# COMPACT_ATOMS: atom_id res chain seq x y z
N MET A 1 13.10 10.60 1.71
CA MET A 1 11.73 10.11 1.51
C MET A 1 10.96 10.34 2.79
N SER A 2 9.78 10.90 2.70
CA SER A 2 8.81 11.01 3.78
C SER A 2 7.47 10.40 3.36
N LEU A 3 6.68 10.01 4.36
CA LEU A 3 5.27 9.67 4.21
C LEU A 3 4.47 10.79 4.89
N ARG A 4 3.48 11.33 4.21
CA ARG A 4 2.52 12.27 4.81
C ARG A 4 1.10 11.87 4.46
N PRO A 5 0.10 12.28 5.23
CA PRO A 5 -1.30 12.09 4.84
C PRO A 5 -1.55 12.57 3.41
N LEU A 6 -2.52 11.94 2.74
CA LEU A 6 -2.97 12.39 1.43
C LEU A 6 -3.71 13.74 1.55
N GLU A 7 -3.38 14.67 0.68
CA GLU A 7 -3.96 16.00 0.64
C GLU A 7 -4.66 16.29 -0.70
N PRO A 8 -5.65 17.17 -0.76
CA PRO A 8 -6.38 17.46 -1.99
C PRO A 8 -5.50 17.85 -3.17
N HIS A 9 -4.37 18.49 -2.94
CA HIS A 9 -3.43 18.90 -3.99
C HIS A 9 -2.73 17.70 -4.66
N ASP A 10 -2.72 16.50 -4.05
CA ASP A 10 -2.17 15.28 -4.65
C ASP A 10 -3.05 14.75 -5.79
N ALA A 11 -4.29 15.21 -5.89
CA ALA A 11 -5.28 14.68 -6.83
C ALA A 11 -4.80 14.71 -8.29
N VAL A 12 -4.14 15.78 -8.71
CA VAL A 12 -3.59 15.91 -10.07
C VAL A 12 -2.51 14.86 -10.33
N ALA A 13 -1.56 14.71 -9.41
CA ALA A 13 -0.47 13.74 -9.54
C ALA A 13 -1.00 12.28 -9.51
N ILE A 14 -2.01 12.00 -8.69
CA ILE A 14 -2.69 10.70 -8.63
C ILE A 14 -3.41 10.40 -9.95
N ALA A 15 -4.17 11.36 -10.48
CA ALA A 15 -4.87 11.21 -11.75
C ALA A 15 -3.89 10.99 -12.91
N GLU A 16 -2.79 11.73 -12.95
CA GLU A 16 -1.74 11.56 -13.95
C GLU A 16 -1.06 10.20 -13.83
N ALA A 17 -0.72 9.75 -12.63
CA ALA A 17 -0.13 8.43 -12.41
C ALA A 17 -1.06 7.29 -12.89
N CYS A 18 -2.37 7.41 -12.72
CA CYS A 18 -3.37 6.42 -13.15
C CYS A 18 -3.52 6.32 -14.69
N ARG A 19 -2.90 7.21 -15.47
CA ARG A 19 -2.79 7.06 -16.93
C ARG A 19 -1.83 5.92 -17.34
N ASP A 20 -0.92 5.54 -16.43
CA ASP A 20 -0.11 4.34 -16.63
C ASP A 20 -0.97 3.09 -16.42
N PRO A 21 -1.13 2.25 -17.46
CA PRO A 21 -2.05 1.11 -17.42
C PRO A 21 -1.67 0.07 -16.37
N LEU A 22 -0.44 0.03 -15.87
CA LEU A 22 -0.02 -0.91 -14.84
C LEU A 22 -0.64 -0.61 -13.47
N ILE A 23 -0.96 0.66 -13.18
CA ILE A 23 -1.60 1.01 -11.91
C ILE A 23 -3.03 0.46 -11.86
N PRO A 24 -3.95 0.82 -12.76
CA PRO A 24 -5.28 0.23 -12.72
C PRO A 24 -5.26 -1.28 -13.00
N ARG A 25 -4.31 -1.82 -13.77
CA ARG A 25 -4.22 -3.26 -14.01
C ARG A 25 -4.06 -4.07 -12.72
N PHE A 26 -3.26 -3.59 -11.78
CA PHE A 26 -2.89 -4.34 -10.57
C PHE A 26 -3.44 -3.76 -9.27
N THR A 27 -4.25 -2.71 -9.34
CA THR A 27 -4.84 -2.04 -8.16
C THR A 27 -6.32 -1.78 -8.39
N PHE A 28 -7.01 -1.36 -7.33
CA PHE A 28 -8.40 -0.91 -7.41
C PHE A 28 -8.55 0.54 -7.89
N MET A 29 -7.47 1.16 -8.36
CA MET A 29 -7.55 2.47 -8.99
C MET A 29 -8.33 2.37 -10.31
N ALA A 30 -9.14 3.40 -10.59
CA ALA A 30 -9.90 3.47 -11.83
C ALA A 30 -8.99 3.78 -13.03
N GLU A 31 -9.32 3.20 -14.17
CA GLU A 31 -8.77 3.66 -15.45
C GLU A 31 -9.28 5.08 -15.76
N ASN A 32 -8.43 5.93 -16.34
CA ASN A 32 -8.78 7.31 -16.70
C ASN A 32 -9.36 8.12 -15.51
N LEU A 33 -8.74 7.96 -14.33
CA LEU A 33 -9.12 8.72 -13.15
C LEU A 33 -8.93 10.21 -13.41
N THR A 34 -9.99 11.02 -13.21
CA THR A 34 -9.89 12.48 -13.31
C THR A 34 -9.43 13.10 -11.98
N PRO A 35 -8.88 14.33 -11.97
CA PRO A 35 -8.49 14.99 -10.72
C PRO A 35 -9.66 15.15 -9.73
N GLU A 36 -10.88 15.40 -10.20
CA GLU A 36 -12.07 15.51 -9.35
C GLU A 36 -12.37 14.18 -8.65
N ARG A 37 -12.34 13.07 -9.39
CA ARG A 37 -12.52 11.73 -8.83
C ARG A 37 -11.36 11.30 -7.92
N ALA A 38 -10.15 11.78 -8.20
CA ALA A 38 -9.01 11.57 -7.31
C ALA A 38 -9.19 12.34 -5.99
N THR A 39 -9.74 13.57 -6.04
CA THR A 39 -10.10 14.34 -4.83
C THR A 39 -11.13 13.58 -3.99
N GLU A 40 -12.19 13.05 -4.60
CA GLU A 40 -13.18 12.22 -3.90
C GLU A 40 -12.55 10.94 -3.29
N TRP A 41 -11.61 10.33 -4.01
CA TRP A 41 -10.90 9.15 -3.50
C TRP A 41 -10.04 9.52 -2.27
N ILE A 42 -9.32 10.65 -2.30
CA ILE A 42 -8.57 11.17 -1.15
C ILE A 42 -9.49 11.42 0.03
N ALA A 43 -10.61 12.10 -0.17
CA ALA A 43 -11.59 12.38 0.88
C ALA A 43 -12.07 11.09 1.56
N ARG A 44 -12.45 10.08 0.77
CA ARG A 44 -12.85 8.77 1.32
C ARG A 44 -11.71 8.09 2.11
N ARG A 45 -10.45 8.20 1.67
CA ARG A 45 -9.30 7.66 2.41
C ARG A 45 -9.11 8.37 3.75
N ASN A 46 -9.29 9.67 3.80
CA ASN A 46 -9.20 10.44 5.04
C ASN A 46 -10.34 10.10 6.00
N GLU A 47 -11.56 9.91 5.51
CA GLU A 47 -12.69 9.43 6.33
C GLU A 47 -12.43 8.01 6.88
N GLN A 48 -11.85 7.12 6.08
CA GLN A 48 -11.47 5.78 6.54
C GLN A 48 -10.37 5.83 7.61
N TRP A 49 -9.44 6.79 7.48
CA TRP A 49 -8.44 7.04 8.52
C TRP A 49 -9.07 7.46 9.85
N GLU A 50 -10.01 8.42 9.81
CA GLU A 50 -10.72 8.88 11.02
C GLU A 50 -11.48 7.75 11.72
N ARG A 51 -11.95 6.76 10.95
CA ARG A 51 -12.61 5.56 11.49
C ARG A 51 -11.63 4.45 11.92
N GLY A 52 -10.33 4.64 11.73
CA GLY A 52 -9.31 3.63 12.04
C GLY A 52 -9.33 2.40 11.12
N GLU A 53 -9.93 2.52 9.94
CA GLU A 53 -10.08 1.41 8.98
C GLU A 53 -8.87 1.31 8.02
N VAL A 54 -8.44 2.47 7.50
CA VAL A 54 -7.38 2.53 6.50
C VAL A 54 -6.51 3.75 6.73
N ALA A 55 -5.21 3.55 6.88
CA ALA A 55 -4.21 4.61 6.84
C ALA A 55 -3.66 4.76 5.41
N GLY A 56 -3.76 5.96 4.83
CA GLY A 56 -3.28 6.25 3.48
C GLY A 56 -2.27 7.39 3.47
N PHE A 57 -1.12 7.18 2.82
CA PHE A 57 -0.03 8.15 2.76
C PHE A 57 0.41 8.42 1.33
N ALA A 58 0.74 9.67 1.04
CA ALA A 58 1.57 10.05 -0.08
C ALA A 58 3.04 9.72 0.21
N ILE A 59 3.73 9.19 -0.79
CA ILE A 59 5.17 8.97 -0.76
C ILE A 59 5.82 10.17 -1.45
N ILE A 60 6.67 10.90 -0.73
CA ILE A 60 7.29 12.14 -1.19
C ILE A 60 8.82 11.99 -1.24
N GLU A 61 9.45 12.46 -2.31
CA GLU A 61 10.91 12.51 -2.40
C GLU A 61 11.46 13.54 -1.41
N ALA A 62 12.54 13.22 -0.69
CA ALA A 62 13.10 14.10 0.33
C ALA A 62 13.65 15.39 -0.29
N GLY A 63 13.33 16.54 0.33
CA GLY A 63 13.81 17.86 -0.10
C GLY A 63 12.86 18.61 -1.05
N ASP A 64 11.81 17.97 -1.53
CA ASP A 64 10.78 18.59 -2.36
C ASP A 64 9.40 18.02 -2.00
N ASP A 65 8.64 18.75 -1.19
CA ASP A 65 7.29 18.36 -0.75
C ASP A 65 6.27 18.27 -1.90
N GLN A 66 6.63 18.77 -3.09
CA GLN A 66 5.83 18.69 -4.30
C GLN A 66 6.13 17.43 -5.12
N CYS A 67 7.24 16.73 -4.86
CA CYS A 67 7.62 15.55 -5.63
C CYS A 67 6.89 14.29 -5.16
N PHE A 68 5.64 14.14 -5.59
CA PHE A 68 4.82 12.96 -5.36
C PHE A 68 5.34 11.78 -6.19
N VAL A 69 5.64 10.66 -5.55
CA VAL A 69 6.18 9.45 -6.22
C VAL A 69 5.24 8.25 -6.16
N GLY A 70 4.18 8.31 -5.37
CA GLY A 70 3.21 7.23 -5.24
C GLY A 70 2.45 7.26 -3.92
N THR A 71 1.76 6.17 -3.62
CA THR A 71 1.04 6.00 -2.35
C THR A 71 1.41 4.69 -1.66
N VAL A 72 1.30 4.68 -0.34
CA VAL A 72 1.32 3.48 0.48
C VAL A 72 0.20 3.58 1.50
N GLY A 73 -0.41 2.45 1.84
CA GLY A 73 -1.48 2.42 2.83
C GLY A 73 -1.51 1.11 3.61
N LEU A 74 -2.27 1.14 4.69
CA LEU A 74 -2.49 0.04 5.61
C LEU A 74 -3.99 -0.07 5.89
N GLY A 75 -4.62 -1.18 5.48
CA GLY A 75 -5.94 -1.56 5.95
C GLY A 75 -5.82 -2.28 7.27
N VAL A 76 -6.55 -1.84 8.30
CA VAL A 76 -6.43 -2.36 9.67
C VAL A 76 -7.56 -3.33 9.99
N ASN A 77 -7.22 -4.48 10.54
CA ASN A 77 -8.17 -5.47 11.07
C ASN A 77 -7.96 -5.58 12.59
N VAL A 78 -8.61 -4.70 13.32
CA VAL A 78 -8.48 -4.61 14.79
C VAL A 78 -8.76 -5.93 15.50
N PRO A 79 -9.86 -6.68 15.19
CA PRO A 79 -10.14 -7.95 15.84
C PRO A 79 -9.06 -9.02 15.69
N ARG A 80 -8.21 -8.89 14.65
CA ARG A 80 -7.13 -9.85 14.39
C ARG A 80 -5.73 -9.30 14.69
N PHE A 81 -5.62 -8.06 15.18
CA PHE A 81 -4.34 -7.36 15.34
C PHE A 81 -3.46 -7.47 14.09
N SER A 82 -4.08 -7.35 12.91
CA SER A 82 -3.40 -7.51 11.63
C SER A 82 -3.72 -6.37 10.67
N GLY A 83 -2.91 -6.25 9.61
CA GLY A 83 -3.14 -5.26 8.57
C GLY A 83 -2.68 -5.72 7.20
N GLU A 84 -3.30 -5.17 6.16
CA GLU A 84 -2.91 -5.34 4.78
C GLU A 84 -2.20 -4.08 4.27
N VAL A 85 -0.95 -4.24 3.86
CA VAL A 85 -0.16 -3.15 3.25
C VAL A 85 -0.35 -3.18 1.75
N PHE A 86 -0.72 -2.04 1.18
CA PHE A 86 -0.88 -1.85 -0.26
C PHE A 86 -0.17 -0.58 -0.73
N TYR A 87 0.25 -0.55 -1.98
CA TYR A 87 1.03 0.56 -2.54
C TYR A 87 1.02 0.55 -4.07
N TRP A 88 1.34 1.69 -4.64
CA TRP A 88 1.75 1.82 -6.02
C TRP A 88 2.73 2.99 -6.18
N ILE A 89 3.56 2.93 -7.22
CA ILE A 89 4.57 3.94 -7.55
C ILE A 89 4.31 4.46 -8.96
N ALA A 90 4.30 5.78 -9.10
CA ALA A 90 4.18 6.46 -10.38
C ALA A 90 5.31 6.03 -11.34
N SER A 91 5.02 5.95 -12.64
CA SER A 91 5.94 5.42 -13.65
C SER A 91 7.32 6.09 -13.62
N HIS A 92 7.35 7.42 -13.50
CA HIS A 92 8.58 8.23 -13.46
C HIS A 92 9.48 7.96 -12.24
N ALA A 93 8.92 7.37 -11.16
CA ALA A 93 9.62 7.14 -9.91
C ALA A 93 9.99 5.66 -9.67
N ARG A 94 9.61 4.75 -10.58
CA ARG A 94 9.91 3.32 -10.42
C ARG A 94 11.40 3.00 -10.47
N ARG A 95 11.77 1.80 -9.99
CA ARG A 95 13.13 1.25 -10.00
C ARG A 95 14.16 2.03 -9.17
N ARG A 96 13.69 2.93 -8.30
CA ARG A 96 14.50 3.75 -7.38
C ARG A 96 14.39 3.30 -5.91
N GLY A 97 13.74 2.15 -5.66
CA GLY A 97 13.59 1.56 -4.32
C GLY A 97 12.52 2.23 -3.44
N TRP A 98 11.71 3.14 -3.98
CA TRP A 98 10.68 3.85 -3.21
C TRP A 98 9.67 2.91 -2.54
N ALA A 99 9.14 1.92 -3.29
CA ALA A 99 8.17 0.97 -2.75
C ALA A 99 8.71 0.20 -1.55
N VAL A 100 9.94 -0.34 -1.65
CA VAL A 100 10.56 -1.11 -0.57
C VAL A 100 10.74 -0.25 0.68
N ARG A 101 11.20 0.99 0.53
CA ARG A 101 11.38 1.91 1.66
C ARG A 101 10.05 2.29 2.30
N ALA A 102 9.03 2.56 1.48
CA ALA A 102 7.68 2.90 1.98
C ALA A 102 7.04 1.72 2.73
N VAL A 103 7.14 0.50 2.17
CA VAL A 103 6.67 -0.73 2.82
C VAL A 103 7.36 -0.94 4.16
N ARG A 104 8.67 -0.78 4.24
CA ARG A 104 9.40 -0.91 5.52
C ARG A 104 8.99 0.14 6.55
N LEU A 105 8.80 1.39 6.13
CA LEU A 105 8.37 2.47 7.05
C LEU A 105 6.98 2.22 7.61
N ILE A 106 6.00 1.90 6.75
CA ILE A 106 4.63 1.65 7.21
C ILE A 106 4.55 0.38 8.06
N SER A 107 5.37 -0.64 7.76
CA SER A 107 5.43 -1.86 8.57
C SER A 107 6.01 -1.60 9.96
N ALA A 108 7.07 -0.80 10.06
CA ALA A 108 7.65 -0.42 11.34
C ALA A 108 6.63 0.35 12.19
N TRP A 109 5.96 1.35 11.60
CA TRP A 109 4.91 2.11 12.26
C TRP A 109 3.73 1.22 12.71
N ALA A 110 3.29 0.29 11.86
CA ALA A 110 2.20 -0.60 12.19
C ALA A 110 2.49 -1.51 13.41
N PHE A 111 3.74 -1.97 13.56
CA PHE A 111 4.15 -2.77 14.71
C PHE A 111 4.45 -1.93 15.94
N ASP A 112 5.10 -0.78 15.79
CA ASP A 112 5.59 0.01 16.93
C ASP A 112 4.50 0.90 17.54
N ASP A 113 3.63 1.48 16.71
CA ASP A 113 2.64 2.46 17.14
C ASP A 113 1.21 1.90 17.19
N LEU A 114 0.86 0.96 16.29
CA LEU A 114 -0.48 0.36 16.26
C LEU A 114 -0.53 -1.02 16.95
N ALA A 115 0.59 -1.53 17.42
CA ALA A 115 0.72 -2.82 18.08
C ALA A 115 0.10 -3.99 17.26
N LEU A 116 0.16 -3.90 15.93
CA LEU A 116 -0.27 -5.02 15.08
C LEU A 116 0.73 -6.18 15.22
N GLU A 117 0.22 -7.40 15.09
CA GLU A 117 1.03 -8.61 15.26
C GLU A 117 1.35 -9.30 13.94
N ARG A 118 0.63 -8.92 12.87
CA ARG A 118 0.82 -9.49 11.54
C ARG A 118 0.48 -8.47 10.46
N LEU A 119 1.34 -8.39 9.45
CA LEU A 119 1.09 -7.63 8.24
C LEU A 119 1.08 -8.55 7.03
N GLU A 120 0.23 -8.24 6.07
CA GLU A 120 0.06 -8.98 4.83
C GLU A 120 0.26 -8.05 3.62
N ILE A 121 0.79 -8.61 2.55
CA ILE A 121 0.77 -8.02 1.21
C ILE A 121 0.13 -9.04 0.28
N LEU A 122 -0.93 -8.63 -0.38
CA LEU A 122 -1.62 -9.43 -1.39
C LEU A 122 -1.26 -8.87 -2.78
N THR A 123 -0.75 -9.72 -3.66
CA THR A 123 -0.37 -9.32 -5.01
C THR A 123 -1.12 -10.12 -6.06
N HIS A 124 -1.36 -9.51 -7.22
CA HIS A 124 -1.79 -10.25 -8.39
C HIS A 124 -0.69 -11.25 -8.81
N PRO A 125 -1.01 -12.50 -9.20
CA PRO A 125 0.00 -13.50 -9.60
C PRO A 125 0.96 -13.02 -10.68
N GLU A 126 0.50 -12.21 -11.64
CA GLU A 126 1.31 -11.65 -12.71
C GLU A 126 2.11 -10.39 -12.29
N ASN A 127 1.89 -9.86 -11.10
CA ASN A 127 2.61 -8.67 -10.62
C ASN A 127 3.92 -9.05 -9.93
N GLU A 128 4.86 -9.61 -10.69
CA GLU A 128 6.17 -9.97 -10.18
C GLU A 128 6.93 -8.81 -9.54
N ALA A 129 6.70 -7.57 -10.02
CA ALA A 129 7.33 -6.39 -9.44
C ALA A 129 6.90 -6.18 -7.99
N SER A 130 5.60 -6.33 -7.68
CA SER A 130 5.08 -6.23 -6.32
C SER A 130 5.55 -7.39 -5.45
N GLN A 131 5.63 -8.62 -5.99
CA GLN A 131 6.17 -9.77 -5.26
C GLN A 131 7.63 -9.54 -4.85
N ARG A 132 8.48 -9.01 -5.77
CA ARG A 132 9.86 -8.64 -5.43
C ARG A 132 9.95 -7.55 -4.37
N VAL A 133 9.03 -6.58 -4.38
CA VAL A 133 8.96 -5.55 -3.33
C VAL A 133 8.60 -6.16 -1.98
N ALA A 134 7.63 -7.08 -1.92
CA ALA A 134 7.27 -7.76 -0.69
C ALA A 134 8.47 -8.51 -0.09
N VAL A 135 9.17 -9.32 -0.87
CA VAL A 135 10.38 -10.03 -0.44
C VAL A 135 11.47 -9.06 0.02
N ALA A 136 11.77 -8.03 -0.76
CA ALA A 136 12.76 -7.01 -0.40
C ALA A 136 12.33 -6.18 0.83
N GLY A 137 11.04 -6.06 1.09
CA GLY A 137 10.46 -5.46 2.29
C GLY A 137 10.63 -6.30 3.56
N GLY A 138 11.02 -7.58 3.41
CA GLY A 138 11.19 -8.53 4.52
C GLY A 138 10.02 -9.50 4.69
N TYR A 139 9.01 -9.41 3.83
CA TYR A 139 7.84 -10.30 3.88
C TYR A 139 8.18 -11.69 3.34
N ARG A 140 7.59 -12.71 3.94
CA ARG A 140 7.73 -14.11 3.55
C ARG A 140 6.55 -14.56 2.69
N TYR A 141 6.84 -15.29 1.62
CA TYR A 141 5.80 -15.93 0.81
C TYR A 141 5.11 -17.04 1.61
N GLU A 142 3.78 -17.06 1.61
CA GLU A 142 2.98 -18.07 2.28
C GLU A 142 2.18 -18.97 1.31
N GLY A 143 1.87 -18.48 0.13
CA GLY A 143 1.14 -19.27 -0.86
C GLY A 143 0.31 -18.44 -1.82
N THR A 144 -0.45 -19.14 -2.67
CA THR A 144 -1.43 -18.55 -3.56
C THR A 144 -2.83 -18.91 -3.10
N LEU A 145 -3.62 -17.89 -2.81
CA LEU A 145 -5.03 -18.00 -2.42
C LEU A 145 -5.88 -18.04 -3.68
N ARG A 146 -6.49 -19.19 -3.98
CA ARG A 146 -7.31 -19.35 -5.19
C ARG A 146 -8.65 -18.63 -5.05
N SER A 147 -9.08 -17.94 -6.11
CA SER A 147 -10.36 -17.23 -6.17
C SER A 147 -10.59 -16.32 -4.95
N HIS A 148 -9.51 -15.66 -4.49
CA HIS A 148 -9.45 -15.00 -3.18
C HIS A 148 -10.39 -13.81 -3.07
N GLN A 149 -10.35 -12.89 -4.02
CA GLN A 149 -11.11 -11.65 -3.92
C GLN A 149 -11.77 -11.25 -5.23
N PRO A 150 -12.89 -10.51 -5.16
CA PRO A 150 -13.44 -9.85 -6.34
C PRO A 150 -12.46 -8.80 -6.87
N PHE A 151 -12.20 -8.82 -8.16
CA PHE A 151 -11.35 -7.87 -8.83
C PHE A 151 -11.87 -7.58 -10.24
N LYS A 152 -12.33 -6.37 -10.50
CA LYS A 152 -12.78 -5.87 -11.82
C LYS A 152 -13.77 -6.81 -12.54
N GLY A 153 -14.80 -7.26 -11.81
CA GLY A 153 -15.89 -8.07 -12.37
C GLY A 153 -15.64 -9.58 -12.42
N SER A 154 -14.47 -10.04 -11.99
CA SER A 154 -14.15 -11.46 -11.85
C SER A 154 -13.58 -11.76 -10.47
N ARG A 155 -13.34 -13.03 -10.17
CA ARG A 155 -12.55 -13.40 -8.99
C ARG A 155 -11.09 -13.60 -9.40
N MET A 156 -10.19 -13.19 -8.53
CA MET A 156 -8.75 -13.21 -8.75
C MET A 156 -8.07 -14.08 -7.70
N ASP A 157 -7.05 -14.82 -8.13
CA ASP A 157 -6.08 -15.42 -7.23
C ASP A 157 -5.18 -14.34 -6.63
N SER A 158 -4.75 -14.52 -5.39
CA SER A 158 -3.82 -13.59 -4.74
C SER A 158 -2.60 -14.33 -4.22
N VAL A 159 -1.43 -13.81 -4.50
CA VAL A 159 -0.18 -14.29 -3.87
C VAL A 159 -0.02 -13.59 -2.54
N LEU A 160 0.01 -14.35 -1.46
CA LEU A 160 0.10 -13.88 -0.08
C LEU A 160 1.55 -13.85 0.41
N PHE A 161 1.93 -12.70 0.92
CA PHE A 161 3.17 -12.51 1.68
C PHE A 161 2.82 -11.95 3.06
N SER A 162 3.58 -12.35 4.09
CA SER A 162 3.36 -11.88 5.46
C SER A 162 4.64 -11.42 6.14
N LEU A 163 4.49 -10.58 7.13
CA LEU A 163 5.54 -10.11 8.02
C LEU A 163 5.02 -10.12 9.45
N ILE A 164 5.81 -10.62 10.40
CA ILE A 164 5.51 -10.58 11.83
C ILE A 164 6.67 -9.90 12.60
N PRO A 165 6.45 -9.37 13.81
CA PRO A 165 7.49 -8.69 14.59
C PRO A 165 8.77 -9.54 14.76
N ALA A 166 8.65 -10.85 14.92
CA ALA A 166 9.77 -11.77 15.06
C ALA A 166 10.70 -11.80 13.82
N ASP A 167 10.18 -11.55 12.62
CA ASP A 167 10.99 -11.46 11.40
C ASP A 167 11.91 -10.24 11.38
N LEU A 168 11.59 -9.21 12.17
CA LEU A 168 12.39 -8.01 12.37
C LEU A 168 13.29 -8.07 13.61
N GLY A 169 13.37 -9.22 14.28
CA GLY A 169 14.07 -9.36 15.56
C GLY A 169 13.38 -8.68 16.74
N LYS A 170 12.13 -8.22 16.57
CA LYS A 170 11.30 -7.64 17.62
C LYS A 170 10.57 -8.75 18.37
N ARG A 171 10.46 -8.63 19.71
CA ARG A 171 9.61 -9.53 20.49
C ARG A 171 8.14 -9.18 20.22
N SER A 172 7.29 -10.22 20.06
CA SER A 172 5.84 -10.05 20.14
C SER A 172 5.52 -9.41 21.49
N SER A 173 4.84 -8.27 21.48
CA SER A 173 4.27 -7.69 22.69
C SER A 173 3.06 -8.54 23.06
N SER A 174 3.29 -9.60 23.85
CA SER A 174 2.17 -10.30 24.51
C SER A 174 1.56 -9.40 25.56
N PRO A 175 0.23 -9.33 25.67
CA PRO A 175 -0.45 -8.56 26.69
C PRO A 175 -0.17 -9.07 28.12
#